data_0dd018e2fd317142e9270215230aa0ce
#
_entry.id   0dd018e2fd317142e9270215230aa0ce
#
_cell.length_a   1.000
_cell.length_b   1.000
_cell.length_c   1.000
_cell.angle_alpha   90.00
_cell.angle_beta   90.00
_cell.angle_gamma   90.00
#
_symmetry.space_group_name_H-M   'P 1'
#
loop_
_entity.id
_entity.type
_entity.pdbx_description
1 polymer ?
#
loop_
_entity_poly.entity_id
_entity_poly.type
_entity_poly.pdbx_seq_one_letter_code
_entity_poly.pdbx_strand_id
1 'polypeptide(L)'
;IIIAYITHLLAKHSITLSKIQLMTINEHYTRTDTLAINELCITSDITHKIQPLVTVIASKMNVLATQLALKNAPEIPFDLYCIKPNTCQFLSTCSPHLGSNSILKLSGLSKQKKVNLVQNNVTSIHDIALHTTLSHKQAIQVSCKLDQKPFYDHKLIKTFLNELHFPLYFMDFEIAQFIVPPFKGLRPLHQLPFQYSIHILDHIDAEPIHIDFLHQFSDNPEPYFAQKLTQDIPKNVPIIVFNDNLEPYSNFKTDPEPIYIPQNIDDSECKMPTKDNPFMNPLLTDKRTNKKACKSYNN
;
A
#
# COMPACT_ATOMS: atom_id res chain seq x y z
N ILE A 1 19.73 0.65 -12.77
CA ILE A 1 20.38 -0.67 -12.92
C ILE A 1 20.07 -1.26 -14.30
N ILE A 2 18.82 -1.47 -14.71
CA ILE A 2 18.44 -2.09 -16.01
C ILE A 2 19.10 -1.39 -17.19
N ILE A 3 19.04 -0.07 -17.25
CA ILE A 3 19.64 0.71 -18.35
C ILE A 3 21.18 0.49 -18.41
N ALA A 4 21.86 0.48 -17.26
CA ALA A 4 23.30 0.22 -17.21
C ALA A 4 23.64 -1.22 -17.65
N TYR A 5 22.78 -2.19 -17.31
CA TYR A 5 22.92 -3.57 -17.77
C TYR A 5 22.78 -3.69 -19.31
N ILE A 6 21.76 -3.07 -19.87
CA ILE A 6 21.54 -3.03 -21.34
C ILE A 6 22.72 -2.34 -22.02
N THR A 7 23.19 -1.21 -21.48
CA THR A 7 24.37 -0.49 -22.02
C THR A 7 25.62 -1.38 -22.01
N HIS A 8 25.84 -2.15 -20.92
CA HIS A 8 26.94 -3.10 -20.83
C HIS A 8 26.85 -4.20 -21.89
N LEU A 9 25.65 -4.78 -22.10
CA LEU A 9 25.44 -5.80 -23.12
C LEU A 9 25.70 -5.27 -24.53
N LEU A 10 25.20 -4.07 -24.85
CA LEU A 10 25.44 -3.43 -26.15
C LEU A 10 26.94 -3.18 -26.39
N ALA A 11 27.68 -2.72 -25.37
CA ALA A 11 29.10 -2.54 -25.45
C ALA A 11 29.86 -3.86 -25.71
N LYS A 12 29.42 -4.98 -25.12
CA LYS A 12 29.97 -6.33 -25.44
C LYS A 12 29.80 -6.73 -26.88
N HIS A 13 28.75 -6.22 -27.55
CA HIS A 13 28.52 -6.42 -28.96
C HIS A 13 29.08 -5.29 -29.86
N SER A 14 30.03 -4.52 -29.34
CA SER A 14 30.70 -3.41 -30.07
C SER A 14 29.74 -2.28 -30.47
N ILE A 15 28.59 -2.15 -29.80
CA ILE A 15 27.65 -1.06 -29.99
C ILE A 15 27.92 0.02 -28.94
N THR A 16 28.40 1.17 -29.39
CA THR A 16 28.64 2.33 -28.53
C THR A 16 27.43 3.28 -28.58
N LEU A 17 26.92 3.62 -27.42
CA LEU A 17 25.81 4.60 -27.29
C LEU A 17 26.41 6.01 -27.16
N SER A 18 26.00 6.91 -28.05
CA SER A 18 26.36 8.33 -27.95
C SER A 18 25.52 9.07 -26.89
N LYS A 19 24.29 8.63 -26.69
CA LYS A 19 23.34 9.28 -25.79
C LYS A 19 22.34 8.27 -25.22
N ILE A 20 22.00 8.43 -23.93
CA ILE A 20 20.97 7.67 -23.22
C ILE A 20 19.94 8.66 -22.71
N GLN A 21 18.71 8.52 -23.15
CA GLN A 21 17.60 9.38 -22.78
C GLN A 21 16.54 8.59 -22.00
N LEU A 22 16.06 9.19 -20.91
CA LEU A 22 14.93 8.70 -20.14
C LEU A 22 13.72 9.58 -20.44
N MET A 23 12.65 8.96 -20.93
CA MET A 23 11.36 9.60 -21.10
C MET A 23 10.46 9.24 -19.90
N THR A 24 9.89 10.26 -19.26
CA THR A 24 8.97 10.12 -18.13
C THR A 24 7.72 10.95 -18.39
N ILE A 25 6.63 10.58 -17.72
CA ILE A 25 5.40 11.38 -17.76
C ILE A 25 5.64 12.70 -17.05
N ASN A 26 5.10 13.78 -17.64
CA ASN A 26 5.07 15.11 -17.04
C ASN A 26 3.87 15.23 -16.10
N GLU A 27 4.08 15.08 -14.82
CA GLU A 27 3.01 15.16 -13.80
C GLU A 27 2.39 16.57 -13.71
N HIS A 28 3.06 17.60 -14.25
CA HIS A 28 2.56 18.98 -14.30
C HIS A 28 1.77 19.29 -15.57
N TYR A 29 1.72 18.35 -16.54
CA TYR A 29 0.92 18.51 -17.73
C TYR A 29 -0.57 18.60 -17.36
N THR A 30 -1.27 19.56 -17.96
CA THR A 30 -2.72 19.67 -17.87
C THR A 30 -3.30 19.64 -19.27
N ARG A 31 -4.19 18.71 -19.56
CA ARG A 31 -4.81 18.60 -20.87
C ARG A 31 -5.66 19.83 -21.19
N THR A 32 -5.42 20.42 -22.33
CA THR A 32 -6.28 21.44 -22.95
C THR A 32 -7.33 20.77 -23.86
N ASP A 33 -7.99 21.50 -24.74
CA ASP A 33 -8.95 20.91 -25.69
C ASP A 33 -8.28 19.90 -26.62
N THR A 34 -7.04 20.16 -27.02
CA THR A 34 -6.20 19.25 -27.80
C THR A 34 -5.15 18.59 -26.92
N LEU A 35 -4.83 17.33 -27.20
CA LEU A 35 -3.76 16.61 -26.50
C LEU A 35 -2.40 17.08 -27.05
N ALA A 36 -1.62 17.80 -26.24
CA ALA A 36 -0.26 18.22 -26.57
C ALA A 36 0.74 17.10 -26.19
N ILE A 37 0.93 16.13 -27.08
CA ILE A 37 1.79 14.95 -26.83
C ILE A 37 3.22 15.35 -26.46
N ASN A 38 3.75 16.39 -27.07
CA ASN A 38 5.11 16.88 -26.81
C ASN A 38 5.29 17.45 -25.40
N GLU A 39 4.22 17.84 -24.73
CA GLU A 39 4.22 18.36 -23.35
C GLU A 39 3.90 17.26 -22.32
N LEU A 40 3.25 16.18 -22.78
CA LEU A 40 2.86 15.06 -21.93
C LEU A 40 4.05 14.29 -21.37
N CYS A 41 5.18 14.28 -22.09
CA CYS A 41 6.38 13.59 -21.71
C CYS A 41 7.58 14.50 -21.57
N ILE A 42 8.41 14.28 -20.58
CA ILE A 42 9.69 14.96 -20.37
C ILE A 42 10.81 13.97 -20.72
N THR A 43 11.73 14.40 -21.59
CA THR A 43 12.91 13.63 -21.94
C THR A 43 14.15 14.22 -21.29
N SER A 44 14.87 13.41 -20.52
CA SER A 44 16.09 13.82 -19.81
C SER A 44 17.29 13.00 -20.29
N ASP A 45 18.41 13.67 -20.51
CA ASP A 45 19.68 12.98 -20.78
C ASP A 45 20.26 12.43 -19.46
N ILE A 46 20.39 11.13 -19.40
CA ILE A 46 20.93 10.42 -18.22
C ILE A 46 22.27 9.73 -18.52
N THR A 47 22.89 10.01 -19.65
CA THR A 47 24.15 9.37 -20.09
C THR A 47 25.21 9.40 -19.00
N HIS A 48 25.45 10.57 -18.40
CA HIS A 48 26.44 10.76 -17.33
C HIS A 48 26.10 10.00 -16.03
N LYS A 49 24.82 9.74 -15.76
CA LYS A 49 24.36 8.96 -14.59
C LYS A 49 24.54 7.46 -14.80
N ILE A 50 24.45 7.00 -16.05
CA ILE A 50 24.51 5.57 -16.38
C ILE A 50 25.97 5.11 -16.55
N GLN A 51 26.85 5.95 -17.12
CA GLN A 51 28.23 5.58 -17.42
C GLN A 51 28.99 4.94 -16.23
N PRO A 52 28.99 5.52 -15.01
CA PRO A 52 29.68 4.90 -13.86
C PRO A 52 29.07 3.56 -13.45
N LEU A 53 27.76 3.39 -13.66
CA LEU A 53 27.07 2.16 -13.28
C LEU A 53 27.39 0.98 -14.19
N VAL A 54 27.79 1.23 -15.44
CA VAL A 54 28.14 0.17 -16.41
C VAL A 54 29.33 -0.66 -15.90
N THR A 55 30.35 -0.02 -15.36
CA THR A 55 31.53 -0.72 -14.78
C THR A 55 31.14 -1.55 -13.56
N VAL A 56 30.29 -1.00 -12.68
CA VAL A 56 29.76 -1.71 -11.51
C VAL A 56 28.95 -2.94 -11.91
N ILE A 57 28.11 -2.81 -12.94
CA ILE A 57 27.30 -3.92 -13.46
C ILE A 57 28.21 -5.01 -14.06
N ALA A 58 29.21 -4.62 -14.86
CA ALA A 58 30.16 -5.56 -15.44
C ALA A 58 30.86 -6.44 -14.38
N SER A 59 31.35 -5.81 -13.31
CA SER A 59 31.96 -6.51 -12.19
C SER A 59 30.98 -7.48 -11.50
N LYS A 60 29.77 -7.00 -11.19
CA LYS A 60 28.74 -7.84 -10.55
C LYS A 60 28.32 -9.02 -11.43
N MET A 61 28.19 -8.85 -12.73
CA MET A 61 27.88 -9.94 -13.66
C MET A 61 28.94 -11.04 -13.65
N ASN A 62 30.20 -10.68 -13.60
CA ASN A 62 31.29 -11.66 -13.52
C ASN A 62 31.22 -12.47 -12.21
N VAL A 63 30.98 -11.80 -11.07
CA VAL A 63 30.80 -12.48 -9.78
C VAL A 63 29.59 -13.43 -9.82
N LEU A 64 28.45 -12.98 -10.36
CA LEU A 64 27.26 -13.82 -10.48
C LEU A 64 27.49 -15.02 -11.41
N ALA A 65 28.17 -14.83 -12.54
CA ALA A 65 28.51 -15.91 -13.46
C ALA A 65 29.37 -16.99 -12.77
N THR A 66 30.35 -16.56 -11.97
CA THR A 66 31.17 -17.49 -11.17
C THR A 66 30.35 -18.26 -10.15
N GLN A 67 29.41 -17.58 -9.47
CA GLN A 67 28.54 -18.25 -8.49
C GLN A 67 27.57 -19.24 -9.16
N LEU A 68 26.99 -18.89 -10.31
CA LEU A 68 26.11 -19.79 -11.07
C LEU A 68 26.82 -21.03 -11.60
N ALA A 69 28.15 -20.99 -11.76
CA ALA A 69 28.95 -22.15 -12.20
C ALA A 69 29.27 -23.11 -11.04
N LEU A 70 28.95 -22.78 -9.79
CA LEU A 70 29.17 -23.64 -8.65
C LEU A 70 28.23 -24.87 -8.73
N LYS A 71 28.76 -26.04 -8.32
CA LYS A 71 27.96 -27.28 -8.23
C LYS A 71 26.97 -27.27 -7.09
N ASN A 72 27.29 -26.59 -6.00
CA ASN A 72 26.45 -26.46 -4.80
C ASN A 72 26.01 -25.01 -4.63
N ALA A 73 24.84 -24.81 -3.99
CA ALA A 73 24.37 -23.49 -3.62
C ALA A 73 25.42 -22.78 -2.74
N PRO A 74 25.75 -21.51 -3.02
CA PRO A 74 26.70 -20.78 -2.18
C PRO A 74 26.10 -20.51 -0.79
N GLU A 75 26.95 -20.55 0.24
CA GLU A 75 26.56 -20.07 1.56
C GLU A 75 26.53 -18.55 1.56
N ILE A 76 25.34 -17.99 1.65
CA ILE A 76 25.11 -16.54 1.62
C ILE A 76 24.57 -16.10 2.98
N PRO A 77 25.28 -15.24 3.72
CA PRO A 77 24.79 -14.73 4.99
C PRO A 77 23.52 -13.90 4.77
N PHE A 78 22.59 -14.00 5.72
CA PHE A 78 21.37 -13.22 5.70
C PHE A 78 21.69 -11.72 5.82
N ASP A 79 21.17 -10.89 4.91
CA ASP A 79 21.37 -9.45 4.91
C ASP A 79 20.20 -8.74 4.19
N LEU A 80 20.28 -7.41 4.09
CA LEU A 80 19.25 -6.54 3.55
C LEU A 80 18.79 -6.95 2.13
N TYR A 81 19.69 -7.43 1.28
CA TYR A 81 19.36 -7.91 -0.06
C TYR A 81 18.44 -9.13 -0.08
N CYS A 82 18.34 -9.86 1.04
CA CYS A 82 17.39 -10.98 1.17
C CYS A 82 15.94 -10.54 1.29
N ILE A 83 15.70 -9.28 1.72
CA ILE A 83 14.36 -8.74 1.99
C ILE A 83 14.08 -7.38 1.32
N LYS A 84 15.04 -6.81 0.58
CA LYS A 84 14.90 -5.50 -0.08
C LYS A 84 15.43 -5.55 -1.53
N PRO A 85 14.74 -5.01 -2.54
CA PRO A 85 13.44 -4.32 -2.46
C PRO A 85 12.28 -5.27 -2.10
N ASN A 86 12.34 -6.49 -2.59
CA ASN A 86 11.37 -7.56 -2.33
C ASN A 86 12.06 -8.72 -1.61
N THR A 87 11.27 -9.57 -0.95
CA THR A 87 11.78 -10.79 -0.34
C THR A 87 12.34 -11.74 -1.41
N CYS A 88 13.56 -12.23 -1.18
CA CYS A 88 14.22 -13.16 -2.08
C CYS A 88 13.45 -14.50 -2.16
N GLN A 89 13.25 -15.02 -3.35
CA GLN A 89 12.56 -16.30 -3.56
C GLN A 89 13.30 -17.49 -2.94
N PHE A 90 14.62 -17.39 -2.76
CA PHE A 90 15.44 -18.42 -2.15
C PHE A 90 15.62 -18.26 -0.63
N LEU A 91 14.89 -17.33 0.01
CA LEU A 91 15.05 -17.06 1.44
C LEU A 91 14.83 -18.31 2.29
N SER A 92 13.81 -19.11 2.00
CA SER A 92 13.54 -20.36 2.74
C SER A 92 14.64 -21.40 2.58
N THR A 93 15.33 -21.42 1.45
CA THR A 93 16.47 -22.32 1.19
C THR A 93 17.74 -21.84 1.88
N CYS A 94 18.06 -20.55 1.76
CA CYS A 94 19.28 -19.97 2.33
C CYS A 94 19.18 -19.74 3.85
N SER A 95 17.99 -19.59 4.38
CA SER A 95 17.74 -19.30 5.80
C SER A 95 16.54 -20.12 6.33
N PRO A 96 16.65 -21.47 6.33
CA PRO A 96 15.55 -22.35 6.72
C PRO A 96 15.12 -22.19 8.19
N HIS A 97 15.99 -21.61 9.02
CA HIS A 97 15.71 -21.28 10.42
C HIS A 97 14.74 -20.10 10.59
N LEU A 98 14.51 -19.30 9.52
CA LEU A 98 13.55 -18.21 9.50
C LEU A 98 12.16 -18.73 9.09
N GLY A 99 11.55 -19.56 9.92
CA GLY A 99 10.26 -20.20 9.68
C GLY A 99 9.04 -19.28 9.89
N SER A 100 7.89 -19.91 10.17
CA SER A 100 6.60 -19.21 10.32
C SER A 100 6.55 -18.20 11.46
N ASN A 101 7.37 -18.36 12.49
CA ASN A 101 7.48 -17.46 13.65
C ASN A 101 8.63 -16.46 13.53
N SER A 102 9.15 -16.26 12.32
CA SER A 102 10.30 -15.39 12.09
C SER A 102 10.03 -13.94 12.48
N ILE A 103 11.06 -13.31 13.03
CA ILE A 103 11.10 -11.87 13.32
C ILE A 103 10.83 -11.02 12.07
N LEU A 104 11.03 -11.55 10.87
CA LEU A 104 10.76 -10.86 9.62
C LEU A 104 9.28 -10.50 9.45
N LYS A 105 8.40 -11.23 10.13
CA LYS A 105 6.95 -11.00 10.09
C LYS A 105 6.46 -9.95 11.09
N LEU A 106 7.30 -9.50 12.04
CA LEU A 106 6.90 -8.46 12.98
C LEU A 106 6.74 -7.11 12.27
N SER A 107 5.55 -6.54 12.36
CA SER A 107 5.19 -5.25 11.75
C SER A 107 5.90 -4.08 12.43
N GLY A 108 6.06 -2.95 11.71
CA GLY A 108 6.61 -1.72 12.28
C GLY A 108 8.12 -1.75 12.59
N LEU A 109 8.84 -2.82 12.25
CA LEU A 109 10.31 -2.82 12.25
C LEU A 109 10.84 -2.47 10.88
N SER A 110 11.82 -1.57 10.81
CA SER A 110 12.54 -1.32 9.57
C SER A 110 13.26 -2.58 9.07
N LYS A 111 13.40 -2.73 7.75
CA LYS A 111 14.12 -3.87 7.15
C LYS A 111 15.54 -3.99 7.71
N GLN A 112 16.23 -2.86 7.95
CA GLN A 112 17.57 -2.88 8.54
C GLN A 112 17.55 -3.40 9.98
N LYS A 113 16.57 -3.01 10.80
CA LYS A 113 16.45 -3.51 12.18
C LYS A 113 16.18 -5.01 12.19
N LYS A 114 15.36 -5.51 11.27
CA LYS A 114 15.13 -6.96 11.09
C LYS A 114 16.41 -7.71 10.76
N VAL A 115 17.22 -7.18 9.84
CA VAL A 115 18.54 -7.77 9.49
C VAL A 115 19.47 -7.81 10.71
N ASN A 116 19.61 -6.70 11.42
CA ASN A 116 20.45 -6.63 12.61
C ASN A 116 20.03 -7.64 13.69
N LEU A 117 18.74 -7.83 13.88
CA LEU A 117 18.23 -8.82 14.84
C LEU A 117 18.61 -10.26 14.42
N VAL A 118 18.38 -10.63 13.16
CA VAL A 118 18.73 -11.95 12.65
C VAL A 118 20.24 -12.20 12.74
N GLN A 119 21.08 -11.23 12.39
CA GLN A 119 22.53 -11.30 12.50
C GLN A 119 23.02 -11.44 13.95
N ASN A 120 22.21 -11.00 14.93
CA ASN A 120 22.45 -11.21 16.36
C ASN A 120 21.69 -12.45 16.91
N ASN A 121 21.34 -13.40 16.05
CA ASN A 121 20.65 -14.64 16.39
C ASN A 121 19.23 -14.47 16.97
N VAL A 122 18.62 -13.31 16.85
CA VAL A 122 17.21 -13.08 17.21
C VAL A 122 16.37 -13.38 15.96
N THR A 123 15.92 -14.60 15.79
CA THR A 123 15.27 -15.08 14.58
C THR A 123 13.76 -15.24 14.73
N SER A 124 13.28 -15.35 15.96
CA SER A 124 11.88 -15.61 16.29
C SER A 124 11.20 -14.40 16.93
N ILE A 125 9.91 -14.26 16.69
CA ILE A 125 9.02 -13.28 17.37
C ILE A 125 8.99 -13.57 18.89
N HIS A 126 9.17 -14.82 19.31
CA HIS A 126 9.18 -15.21 20.73
C HIS A 126 10.34 -14.56 21.51
N ASP A 127 11.48 -14.36 20.85
CA ASP A 127 12.69 -13.89 21.54
C ASP A 127 12.83 -12.37 21.52
N ILE A 128 12.04 -11.66 20.69
CA ILE A 128 12.25 -10.24 20.40
C ILE A 128 12.13 -9.34 21.65
N ALA A 129 11.22 -9.65 22.56
CA ALA A 129 10.96 -8.87 23.75
C ALA A 129 12.19 -8.77 24.69
N LEU A 130 13.10 -9.74 24.63
CA LEU A 130 14.35 -9.77 25.40
C LEU A 130 15.45 -8.87 24.78
N HIS A 131 15.31 -8.49 23.52
CA HIS A 131 16.36 -7.85 22.74
C HIS A 131 16.05 -6.42 22.28
N THR A 132 14.81 -5.96 22.42
CA THR A 132 14.43 -4.60 22.04
C THR A 132 13.16 -4.15 22.74
N THR A 133 13.04 -2.83 22.94
CA THR A 133 11.78 -2.23 23.36
C THR A 133 10.77 -2.29 22.22
N LEU A 134 9.59 -2.83 22.49
CA LEU A 134 8.50 -2.98 21.56
C LEU A 134 7.57 -1.76 21.65
N SER A 135 7.06 -1.31 20.51
CA SER A 135 5.91 -0.42 20.49
C SER A 135 4.66 -1.18 20.96
N HIS A 136 3.61 -0.45 21.35
CA HIS A 136 2.35 -1.06 21.77
C HIS A 136 1.79 -2.05 20.74
N LYS A 137 1.78 -1.66 19.44
CA LYS A 137 1.34 -2.53 18.34
C LYS A 137 2.20 -3.81 18.22
N GLN A 138 3.50 -3.68 18.37
CA GLN A 138 4.41 -4.84 18.33
C GLN A 138 4.22 -5.76 19.54
N ALA A 139 4.02 -5.18 20.72
CA ALA A 139 3.74 -5.96 21.92
C ALA A 139 2.44 -6.78 21.79
N ILE A 140 1.39 -6.19 21.22
CA ILE A 140 0.14 -6.89 20.88
C ILE A 140 0.42 -8.04 19.91
N GLN A 141 1.13 -7.79 18.81
CA GLN A 141 1.44 -8.82 17.82
C GLN A 141 2.25 -9.98 18.44
N VAL A 142 3.23 -9.67 19.28
CA VAL A 142 4.01 -10.68 20.00
C VAL A 142 3.13 -11.48 20.95
N SER A 143 2.30 -10.82 21.77
CA SER A 143 1.37 -11.49 22.70
C SER A 143 0.39 -12.39 21.96
N CYS A 144 -0.27 -11.90 20.89
CA CYS A 144 -1.16 -12.70 20.06
C CYS A 144 -0.47 -13.98 19.55
N LYS A 145 0.82 -13.86 19.18
CA LYS A 145 1.59 -14.99 18.67
C LYS A 145 1.97 -15.98 19.76
N LEU A 146 2.34 -15.50 20.93
CA LEU A 146 2.67 -16.32 22.10
C LEU A 146 1.44 -17.05 22.63
N ASP A 147 0.34 -16.32 22.81
CA ASP A 147 -0.88 -16.84 23.42
C ASP A 147 -1.75 -17.62 22.43
N GLN A 148 -1.44 -17.51 21.12
CA GLN A 148 -2.25 -18.02 20.00
C GLN A 148 -3.72 -17.57 20.06
N LYS A 149 -3.93 -16.34 20.54
CA LYS A 149 -5.25 -15.73 20.70
C LYS A 149 -5.27 -14.37 20.01
N PRO A 150 -6.38 -14.02 19.37
CA PRO A 150 -6.56 -12.67 18.83
C PRO A 150 -6.69 -11.66 19.97
N PHE A 151 -6.22 -10.45 19.71
CA PHE A 151 -6.40 -9.29 20.61
C PHE A 151 -7.63 -8.49 20.20
N TYR A 152 -8.45 -8.12 21.17
CA TYR A 152 -9.59 -7.21 21.00
C TYR A 152 -9.51 -6.09 22.02
N ASP A 153 -9.46 -4.85 21.54
CA ASP A 153 -9.67 -3.68 22.40
C ASP A 153 -11.18 -3.44 22.58
N HIS A 154 -11.77 -4.13 23.55
CA HIS A 154 -13.20 -4.03 23.84
C HIS A 154 -13.64 -2.59 24.17
N LYS A 155 -12.79 -1.80 24.80
CA LYS A 155 -13.09 -0.42 25.14
C LYS A 155 -13.17 0.43 23.87
N LEU A 156 -12.17 0.30 22.99
CA LEU A 156 -12.13 1.04 21.73
C LEU A 156 -13.28 0.66 20.82
N ILE A 157 -13.57 -0.65 20.70
CA ILE A 157 -14.69 -1.17 19.92
C ILE A 157 -16.01 -0.62 20.46
N LYS A 158 -16.22 -0.66 21.78
CA LYS A 158 -17.45 -0.14 22.39
C LYS A 158 -17.59 1.37 22.18
N THR A 159 -16.52 2.12 22.32
CA THR A 159 -16.52 3.58 22.08
C THR A 159 -16.93 3.86 20.64
N PHE A 160 -16.30 3.18 19.66
CA PHE A 160 -16.64 3.31 18.26
C PHE A 160 -18.12 2.99 17.98
N LEU A 161 -18.61 1.83 18.45
CA LEU A 161 -20.00 1.41 18.23
C LEU A 161 -21.00 2.39 18.84
N ASN A 162 -20.69 3.03 19.96
CA ASN A 162 -21.54 4.05 20.60
C ASN A 162 -21.57 5.38 19.83
N GLU A 163 -20.62 5.63 18.94
CA GLU A 163 -20.59 6.82 18.09
C GLU A 163 -21.39 6.63 16.80
N LEU A 164 -21.79 5.39 16.48
CA LEU A 164 -22.59 5.10 15.29
C LEU A 164 -24.06 5.45 15.53
N HIS A 165 -24.62 6.22 14.62
CA HIS A 165 -26.02 6.62 14.62
C HIS A 165 -26.69 6.17 13.32
N PHE A 166 -27.83 5.48 13.45
CA PHE A 166 -28.61 5.10 12.28
C PHE A 166 -29.35 6.30 11.65
N PRO A 167 -29.56 6.28 10.32
CA PRO A 167 -29.13 5.25 9.36
C PRO A 167 -27.62 5.28 9.10
N LEU A 168 -27.01 4.09 8.86
CA LEU A 168 -25.60 3.93 8.50
C LEU A 168 -25.46 3.79 6.98
N TYR A 169 -24.55 4.53 6.38
CA TYR A 169 -24.23 4.48 4.95
C TYR A 169 -22.86 3.81 4.75
N PHE A 170 -22.86 2.58 4.25
CA PHE A 170 -21.63 1.87 3.88
C PHE A 170 -21.35 2.13 2.41
N MET A 171 -20.27 2.81 2.12
CA MET A 171 -19.95 3.24 0.76
C MET A 171 -18.62 2.68 0.28
N ASP A 172 -18.64 2.22 -0.95
CA ASP A 172 -17.44 1.88 -1.73
C ASP A 172 -17.54 2.54 -3.10
N PHE A 173 -16.37 2.86 -3.72
CA PHE A 173 -16.35 3.51 -5.03
C PHE A 173 -15.11 3.15 -5.84
N GLU A 174 -15.25 3.23 -7.16
CA GLU A 174 -14.20 2.90 -8.11
C GLU A 174 -13.63 4.16 -8.76
N ILE A 175 -12.32 4.17 -8.91
CA ILE A 175 -11.57 5.22 -9.57
C ILE A 175 -10.79 4.69 -10.76
N ALA A 176 -10.70 5.48 -11.82
CA ALA A 176 -9.82 5.24 -12.94
C ALA A 176 -8.63 6.21 -12.89
N GLN A 177 -7.47 5.75 -13.34
CA GLN A 177 -6.29 6.59 -13.51
C GLN A 177 -5.71 6.36 -14.91
N PHE A 178 -5.47 7.43 -15.65
CA PHE A 178 -4.96 7.37 -17.01
C PHE A 178 -3.61 8.10 -17.11
N ILE A 179 -2.66 7.48 -17.80
CA ILE A 179 -1.39 8.11 -18.15
C ILE A 179 -1.63 9.29 -19.09
N VAL A 180 -2.51 9.09 -20.09
CA VAL A 180 -2.98 10.14 -21.00
C VAL A 180 -4.30 10.66 -20.46
N PRO A 181 -4.37 11.90 -19.94
CA PRO A 181 -5.62 12.44 -19.39
C PRO A 181 -6.75 12.39 -20.43
N PRO A 182 -7.90 11.75 -20.13
CA PRO A 182 -8.98 11.61 -21.10
C PRO A 182 -9.75 12.91 -21.34
N PHE A 183 -9.78 13.83 -20.36
CA PHE A 183 -10.59 15.03 -20.41
C PHE A 183 -9.77 16.30 -20.19
N LYS A 184 -10.26 17.44 -20.74
CA LYS A 184 -9.71 18.77 -20.49
C LYS A 184 -9.65 19.09 -19.00
N GLY A 185 -8.58 19.73 -18.56
CA GLY A 185 -8.34 20.12 -17.17
C GLY A 185 -7.70 19.03 -16.31
N LEU A 186 -7.68 17.78 -16.77
CA LEU A 186 -7.08 16.67 -16.02
C LEU A 186 -5.57 16.58 -16.26
N ARG A 187 -4.89 15.98 -15.27
CA ARG A 187 -3.46 15.66 -15.31
C ARG A 187 -3.24 14.16 -15.50
N PRO A 188 -2.05 13.73 -15.92
CA PRO A 188 -1.68 12.33 -15.86
C PRO A 188 -1.89 11.73 -14.46
N LEU A 189 -2.42 10.51 -14.41
CA LEU A 189 -2.70 9.77 -13.18
C LEU A 189 -3.69 10.45 -12.21
N HIS A 190 -4.46 11.44 -12.70
CA HIS A 190 -5.57 12.00 -11.94
C HIS A 190 -6.55 10.90 -11.51
N GLN A 191 -6.93 10.90 -10.24
CA GLN A 191 -7.91 9.95 -9.71
C GLN A 191 -9.31 10.39 -10.13
N LEU A 192 -9.92 9.62 -11.00
CA LEU A 192 -11.20 9.93 -11.66
C LEU A 192 -12.28 8.98 -11.13
N PRO A 193 -13.11 9.38 -10.16
CA PRO A 193 -14.19 8.54 -9.65
C PRO A 193 -15.30 8.43 -10.71
N PHE A 194 -15.79 7.21 -10.96
CA PHE A 194 -16.78 6.94 -12.00
C PHE A 194 -17.93 6.03 -11.57
N GLN A 195 -17.80 5.37 -10.42
CA GLN A 195 -18.79 4.44 -9.89
C GLN A 195 -18.78 4.45 -8.36
N TYR A 196 -19.94 4.30 -7.73
CA TYR A 196 -20.05 3.97 -6.32
C TYR A 196 -21.17 2.96 -6.05
N SER A 197 -21.06 2.31 -4.90
CA SER A 197 -22.05 1.42 -4.32
C SER A 197 -22.29 1.84 -2.86
N ILE A 198 -23.52 2.00 -2.47
CA ILE A 198 -23.91 2.39 -1.11
C ILE A 198 -24.92 1.38 -0.57
N HIS A 199 -24.66 0.85 0.63
CA HIS A 199 -25.61 0.06 1.39
C HIS A 199 -26.07 0.88 2.59
N ILE A 200 -27.37 1.07 2.72
CA ILE A 200 -28.00 1.86 3.77
C ILE A 200 -28.63 0.93 4.77
N LEU A 201 -28.27 1.06 6.04
CA LEU A 201 -28.84 0.29 7.14
C LEU A 201 -29.59 1.25 8.07
N ASP A 202 -30.93 1.19 8.08
CA ASP A 202 -31.77 2.08 8.87
C ASP A 202 -31.72 1.78 10.36
N HIS A 203 -31.60 0.51 10.74
CA HIS A 203 -31.45 0.02 12.12
C HIS A 203 -30.75 -1.34 12.09
N ILE A 204 -30.30 -1.83 13.25
CA ILE A 204 -29.41 -3.00 13.36
C ILE A 204 -29.96 -4.29 12.73
N ASP A 205 -31.26 -4.45 12.73
CA ASP A 205 -31.98 -5.63 12.20
C ASP A 205 -32.64 -5.36 10.84
N ALA A 206 -32.37 -4.21 10.21
CA ALA A 206 -32.95 -3.87 8.91
C ALA A 206 -32.25 -4.63 7.78
N GLU A 207 -33.00 -4.96 6.74
CA GLU A 207 -32.42 -5.39 5.46
C GLU A 207 -31.75 -4.17 4.81
N PRO A 208 -30.46 -4.28 4.38
CA PRO A 208 -29.75 -3.17 3.74
C PRO A 208 -30.41 -2.76 2.42
N ILE A 209 -30.65 -1.47 2.25
CA ILE A 209 -31.08 -0.89 0.97
C ILE A 209 -29.82 -0.62 0.14
N HIS A 210 -29.75 -1.13 -1.09
CA HIS A 210 -28.65 -0.90 -2.00
C HIS A 210 -29.00 0.16 -3.04
N ILE A 211 -28.11 1.14 -3.22
CA ILE A 211 -28.12 2.10 -4.30
C ILE A 211 -26.75 2.14 -4.96
N ASP A 212 -26.71 2.36 -6.25
CA ASP A 212 -25.46 2.45 -7.00
C ASP A 212 -25.51 3.56 -8.06
N PHE A 213 -24.35 3.96 -8.48
CA PHE A 213 -24.12 4.87 -9.60
C PHE A 213 -22.97 4.35 -10.45
N LEU A 214 -23.19 4.31 -11.76
CA LEU A 214 -22.15 4.05 -12.76
C LEU A 214 -22.27 5.07 -13.88
N HIS A 215 -21.21 5.84 -14.12
CA HIS A 215 -21.18 6.75 -15.26
C HIS A 215 -21.10 5.97 -16.58
N GLN A 216 -22.05 6.21 -17.47
CA GLN A 216 -22.22 5.46 -18.73
C GLN A 216 -21.87 6.27 -19.99
N PHE A 217 -21.48 7.53 -19.84
CA PHE A 217 -21.21 8.43 -20.96
C PHE A 217 -19.69 8.56 -21.22
N SER A 218 -19.35 9.17 -22.36
CA SER A 218 -17.95 9.35 -22.79
C SER A 218 -17.32 10.68 -22.33
N ASP A 219 -18.01 11.44 -21.50
CA ASP A 219 -17.56 12.72 -20.93
C ASP A 219 -16.99 12.52 -19.50
N ASN A 220 -16.53 13.62 -18.88
CA ASN A 220 -15.93 13.57 -17.54
C ASN A 220 -16.96 13.12 -16.48
N PRO A 221 -16.75 12.00 -15.78
CA PRO A 221 -17.67 11.48 -14.79
C PRO A 221 -17.77 12.33 -13.51
N GLU A 222 -16.73 13.09 -13.14
CA GLU A 222 -16.63 13.77 -11.84
C GLU A 222 -17.84 14.66 -11.49
N PRO A 223 -18.34 15.53 -12.40
CA PRO A 223 -19.50 16.35 -12.08
C PRO A 223 -20.76 15.54 -11.79
N TYR A 224 -20.98 14.47 -12.56
CA TYR A 224 -22.15 13.59 -12.40
C TYR A 224 -22.04 12.74 -11.14
N PHE A 225 -20.85 12.22 -10.88
CA PHE A 225 -20.55 11.48 -9.64
C PHE A 225 -20.84 12.37 -8.41
N ALA A 226 -20.30 13.57 -8.38
CA ALA A 226 -20.49 14.51 -7.27
C ALA A 226 -21.97 14.91 -7.10
N GLN A 227 -22.65 15.22 -8.18
CA GLN A 227 -24.06 15.59 -8.15
C GLN A 227 -24.93 14.44 -7.62
N LYS A 228 -24.74 13.24 -8.16
CA LYS A 228 -25.54 12.08 -7.75
C LYS A 228 -25.27 11.68 -6.31
N LEU A 229 -23.99 11.69 -5.89
CA LEU A 229 -23.60 11.38 -4.52
C LEU A 229 -24.26 12.33 -3.51
N THR A 230 -24.33 13.63 -3.82
CA THR A 230 -25.00 14.61 -2.94
C THR A 230 -26.53 14.46 -2.89
N GLN A 231 -27.14 13.80 -3.89
CA GLN A 231 -28.55 13.46 -3.89
C GLN A 231 -28.83 12.18 -3.08
N ASP A 232 -27.92 11.20 -3.15
CA ASP A 232 -28.11 9.88 -2.55
C ASP A 232 -27.69 9.83 -1.08
N ILE A 233 -26.80 10.73 -0.64
CA ILE A 233 -26.35 10.80 0.76
C ILE A 233 -26.86 12.09 1.40
N PRO A 234 -27.80 12.00 2.36
CA PRO A 234 -28.25 13.16 3.13
C PRO A 234 -27.11 13.77 3.97
N LYS A 235 -27.25 15.05 4.30
CA LYS A 235 -26.34 15.68 5.26
C LYS A 235 -26.48 15.08 6.65
N ASN A 236 -25.41 15.08 7.41
CA ASN A 236 -25.36 14.64 8.82
C ASN A 236 -25.67 13.16 9.05
N VAL A 237 -25.41 12.29 8.08
CA VAL A 237 -25.45 10.84 8.26
C VAL A 237 -24.02 10.29 8.36
N PRO A 238 -23.77 9.25 9.17
CA PRO A 238 -22.47 8.60 9.22
C PRO A 238 -22.22 7.82 7.92
N ILE A 239 -21.08 8.09 7.29
CA ILE A 239 -20.61 7.35 6.11
C ILE A 239 -19.44 6.47 6.53
N ILE A 240 -19.56 5.17 6.28
CA ILE A 240 -18.55 4.18 6.59
C ILE A 240 -17.86 3.78 5.28
N VAL A 241 -16.54 4.00 5.20
CA VAL A 241 -15.72 3.64 4.05
C VAL A 241 -14.55 2.75 4.48
N PHE A 242 -14.10 1.88 3.58
CA PHE A 242 -13.07 0.88 3.91
C PHE A 242 -11.64 1.44 3.85
N ASN A 243 -11.36 2.47 3.06
CA ASN A 243 -10.00 3.00 2.85
C ASN A 243 -9.98 4.52 2.88
N ASP A 244 -9.11 5.10 3.71
CA ASP A 244 -8.98 6.54 3.88
C ASP A 244 -7.94 7.21 2.94
N ASN A 245 -7.18 6.41 2.16
CA ASN A 245 -6.13 6.92 1.28
C ASN A 245 -6.63 7.45 -0.07
N LEU A 246 -7.94 7.62 -0.22
CA LEU A 246 -8.53 8.09 -1.46
C LEU A 246 -8.73 9.61 -1.41
N GLU A 247 -7.83 10.35 -2.08
CA GLU A 247 -7.87 11.80 -2.21
C GLU A 247 -9.20 12.38 -2.77
N PRO A 248 -9.99 11.67 -3.60
CA PRO A 248 -11.25 12.22 -4.10
C PRO A 248 -12.22 12.67 -3.01
N TYR A 249 -12.20 12.00 -1.84
CA TYR A 249 -13.05 12.41 -0.71
C TYR A 249 -12.69 13.75 -0.09
N SER A 250 -11.43 14.14 -0.12
CA SER A 250 -11.00 15.43 0.44
C SER A 250 -11.57 16.61 -0.34
N ASN A 251 -11.98 16.38 -1.58
CA ASN A 251 -12.57 17.40 -2.46
C ASN A 251 -14.10 17.47 -2.35
N PHE A 252 -14.74 16.39 -1.90
CA PHE A 252 -16.16 16.39 -1.58
C PHE A 252 -16.30 16.69 -0.09
N LYS A 253 -16.51 17.97 0.27
CA LYS A 253 -16.80 18.37 1.65
C LYS A 253 -18.17 17.82 2.06
N THR A 254 -18.19 16.55 2.44
CA THR A 254 -19.30 15.96 3.15
C THR A 254 -19.19 16.34 4.62
N ASP A 255 -20.25 16.85 5.21
CA ASP A 255 -20.37 17.07 6.64
C ASP A 255 -21.53 16.16 7.13
N PRO A 256 -21.27 15.16 7.97
CA PRO A 256 -20.03 14.85 8.69
C PRO A 256 -18.92 14.22 7.82
N GLU A 257 -17.67 14.31 8.30
CA GLU A 257 -16.56 13.57 7.68
C GLU A 257 -16.82 12.06 7.71
N PRO A 258 -16.47 11.32 6.64
CA PRO A 258 -16.68 9.88 6.59
C PRO A 258 -15.91 9.13 7.67
N ILE A 259 -16.49 8.04 8.14
CA ILE A 259 -15.84 7.09 9.06
C ILE A 259 -15.08 6.08 8.22
N TYR A 260 -13.78 5.93 8.48
CA TYR A 260 -12.89 5.08 7.70
C TYR A 260 -12.56 3.77 8.40
N ILE A 261 -12.49 2.69 7.62
CA ILE A 261 -11.94 1.42 8.06
C ILE A 261 -10.49 1.35 7.55
N PRO A 262 -9.46 1.40 8.41
CA PRO A 262 -8.07 1.35 7.97
C PRO A 262 -7.72 0.00 7.33
N GLN A 263 -7.08 0.03 6.15
CA GLN A 263 -6.61 -1.18 5.45
C GLN A 263 -5.33 -1.81 6.04
N ASN A 264 -4.56 -1.07 6.83
CA ASN A 264 -3.22 -1.49 7.23
C ASN A 264 -3.20 -2.25 8.55
N ILE A 265 -3.94 -3.35 8.61
CA ILE A 265 -3.59 -4.46 9.49
C ILE A 265 -3.05 -5.54 8.58
N ASP A 266 -1.78 -5.84 8.79
CA ASP A 266 -1.18 -7.00 8.20
C ASP A 266 -1.91 -8.23 8.76
N ASP A 267 -2.89 -8.71 7.99
CA ASP A 267 -3.80 -9.82 8.32
C ASP A 267 -3.08 -11.15 8.49
N SER A 268 -1.76 -11.16 8.31
CA SER A 268 -1.05 -12.43 8.16
C SER A 268 -0.86 -13.20 9.46
N GLU A 269 -1.10 -12.58 10.64
CA GLU A 269 -0.62 -13.24 11.87
C GLU A 269 -1.54 -13.24 13.11
N CYS A 270 -2.47 -12.33 13.23
CA CYS A 270 -3.62 -12.51 14.12
C CYS A 270 -4.81 -12.90 13.25
N LYS A 271 -5.25 -14.16 13.28
CA LYS A 271 -6.44 -14.59 12.55
C LYS A 271 -7.58 -13.66 12.90
N MET A 272 -7.98 -12.85 11.93
CA MET A 272 -9.20 -12.08 12.03
C MET A 272 -10.39 -13.02 12.20
N PRO A 273 -11.46 -12.60 12.89
CA PRO A 273 -12.69 -13.37 12.96
C PRO A 273 -13.16 -13.72 11.55
N THR A 274 -13.48 -14.98 11.34
CA THR A 274 -13.95 -15.53 10.07
C THR A 274 -15.25 -14.85 9.61
N LYS A 275 -15.59 -15.01 8.34
CA LYS A 275 -16.79 -14.47 7.67
C LYS A 275 -18.13 -14.60 8.42
N ASP A 276 -18.16 -15.37 9.49
CA ASP A 276 -19.39 -15.70 10.24
C ASP A 276 -19.73 -14.67 11.32
N ASN A 277 -18.95 -13.60 11.51
CA ASN A 277 -19.31 -12.51 12.42
C ASN A 277 -18.90 -11.14 11.83
N PRO A 278 -19.75 -10.54 10.98
CA PRO A 278 -19.48 -9.26 10.32
C PRO A 278 -19.31 -8.06 11.26
N PHE A 279 -19.77 -8.17 12.52
CA PHE A 279 -19.69 -7.10 13.53
C PHE A 279 -18.37 -7.05 14.30
N MET A 280 -17.43 -7.94 14.02
CA MET A 280 -16.17 -8.06 14.76
C MET A 280 -14.96 -7.60 13.95
N ASN A 281 -15.09 -6.59 13.09
CA ASN A 281 -13.93 -5.95 12.48
C ASN A 281 -13.39 -4.89 13.48
N PRO A 282 -12.21 -5.08 14.09
CA PRO A 282 -11.78 -4.28 15.25
C PRO A 282 -11.30 -2.86 14.90
N LEU A 283 -11.51 -2.38 13.66
CA LEU A 283 -10.80 -1.19 13.15
C LEU A 283 -11.67 -0.19 12.42
N LEU A 284 -12.90 -0.09 12.83
CA LEU A 284 -13.71 1.06 12.47
C LEU A 284 -13.21 2.28 13.26
N THR A 285 -12.67 3.28 12.60
CA THR A 285 -12.21 4.52 13.24
C THR A 285 -12.74 5.74 12.49
N ASP A 286 -13.24 6.72 13.23
CA ASP A 286 -13.50 8.06 12.71
C ASP A 286 -12.17 8.76 12.38
N LYS A 287 -12.07 9.43 11.25
CA LYS A 287 -10.87 10.19 10.82
C LYS A 287 -10.42 11.20 11.88
N ARG A 288 -11.35 11.75 12.67
CA ARG A 288 -11.07 12.68 13.78
C ARG A 288 -10.43 12.00 14.99
N THR A 289 -10.75 10.73 15.23
CA THR A 289 -10.21 9.92 16.31
C THR A 289 -8.96 9.15 15.89
N ASN A 290 -8.77 8.95 14.61
CA ASN A 290 -7.60 8.25 14.06
C ASN A 290 -6.28 8.93 14.44
N LYS A 291 -6.23 10.28 14.49
CA LYS A 291 -5.06 11.00 15.04
C LYS A 291 -4.82 10.71 16.53
N LYS A 292 -5.87 10.46 17.30
CA LYS A 292 -5.76 10.10 18.73
C LYS A 292 -5.55 8.59 18.92
N ALA A 293 -6.21 7.75 18.12
CA ALA A 293 -6.01 6.31 18.15
C ALA A 293 -4.59 5.93 17.68
N CYS A 294 -4.10 6.49 16.56
CA CYS A 294 -2.71 6.32 16.16
C CYS A 294 -1.71 6.88 17.19
N LYS A 295 -2.03 7.97 17.90
CA LYS A 295 -1.18 8.45 19.00
C LYS A 295 -1.22 7.56 20.23
N SER A 296 -2.34 6.91 20.53
CA SER A 296 -2.44 5.94 21.64
C SER A 296 -1.78 4.59 21.32
N TYR A 297 -1.65 4.25 20.03
CA TYR A 297 -0.88 3.06 19.57
C TYR A 297 0.62 3.35 19.39
N ASN A 298 1.05 4.62 19.35
CA ASN A 298 2.45 5.04 19.20
C ASN A 298 3.10 5.56 20.48
N ASN A 299 2.40 5.56 21.60
CA ASN A 299 2.93 5.79 22.96
C ASN A 299 2.95 4.43 23.70
#